data_f1c99b693ffd4df8956d065f278dbf52
#
_entry.id   f1c99b693ffd4df8956d065f278dbf52
#
_cell.length_a   1.000
_cell.length_b   1.000
_cell.length_c   1.000
_cell.angle_alpha   90.00
_cell.angle_beta   90.00
_cell.angle_gamma   90.00
#
_symmetry.space_group_name_H-M   'P 1'
#
loop_
_entity.id
_entity.type
_entity.pdbx_description
1 polymer ?
#
loop_
_entity_poly.entity_id
_entity_poly.type
_entity_poly.pdbx_seq_one_letter_code
_entity_poly.pdbx_strand_id
1 'polypeptide(L)'
;MAHVIDFKEAGFDSVLDELEWRGLISQSTDRDRLSEALNGEPITYYCGFDPTAASLHIGNLVQLINMRHLQAAGHHPIALVGGATGLIGDPRQSGERTLNPKDVVAGWADRLKKQIGGILETEGSNPVRFVSNYDWTASMNVIDFLRDVGKNFRMGTMLAKDTVARRLNSEEGISFTEFSYQVLQGNDFLHLFDEYHCVLEIGGSDQWGNLTSGLDLIHKVRGVDVNVFTSPIITDAQGKKFGKSEGNAVWLDGTMLSPYKFYQFWFNRPDSEMENLLKAFTFLPKAEIERLIEGSKTNPGAREAQRTLAWEVTSFVHGEEATRQAIEAAGALFGRGGDLADIDESTLEAAIDGMKVDGEFAKVAAGDRVAEAGMKAGLFKSISEARKTIKSGGVYLNNTRVEDEEQTLQEGDFLHGRFVLIRRGKKALGVVEQA
;
A
#
# COMPACT_ATOMS: atom_id res chain seq x y z
N MET A 1 8.60 10.24 10.72
CA MET A 1 8.66 9.51 9.43
C MET A 1 9.67 8.40 9.57
N ALA A 2 9.47 7.25 8.92
CA ALA A 2 10.50 6.23 8.84
C ALA A 2 11.80 6.87 8.34
N HIS A 3 12.93 6.43 8.88
CA HIS A 3 14.23 7.00 8.54
C HIS A 3 14.62 6.56 7.11
N VAL A 4 14.39 7.44 6.14
CA VAL A 4 14.81 7.22 4.75
C VAL A 4 16.26 7.64 4.64
N ILE A 5 17.12 6.71 4.28
CA ILE A 5 18.56 6.92 4.04
C ILE A 5 18.84 6.94 2.54
N ASP A 6 19.93 7.60 2.14
CA ASP A 6 20.39 7.56 0.76
C ASP A 6 21.14 6.24 0.44
N PHE A 7 21.39 6.00 -0.84
CA PHE A 7 22.04 4.78 -1.28
C PHE A 7 23.45 4.55 -0.70
N LYS A 8 24.19 5.63 -0.38
CA LYS A 8 25.54 5.53 0.20
C LYS A 8 25.48 5.08 1.65
N GLU A 9 24.57 5.65 2.44
CA GLU A 9 24.30 5.21 3.81
C GLU A 9 23.73 3.79 3.83
N ALA A 10 22.96 3.41 2.81
CA ALA A 10 22.44 2.06 2.63
C ALA A 10 23.51 1.03 2.22
N GLY A 11 24.72 1.48 1.84
CA GLY A 11 25.87 0.60 1.50
C GLY A 11 25.95 0.24 0.02
N PHE A 12 25.55 1.17 -0.88
CA PHE A 12 25.62 0.98 -2.34
C PHE A 12 26.47 2.09 -3.00
N ASP A 13 27.01 1.77 -4.18
CA ASP A 13 27.83 2.70 -4.97
C ASP A 13 26.97 3.70 -5.76
N SER A 14 25.74 3.29 -6.13
CA SER A 14 24.77 4.12 -6.84
C SER A 14 23.33 3.79 -6.45
N VAL A 15 22.40 4.72 -6.73
CA VAL A 15 20.97 4.44 -6.53
C VAL A 15 20.47 3.33 -7.45
N LEU A 16 21.03 3.19 -8.65
CA LEU A 16 20.69 2.11 -9.58
C LEU A 16 21.09 0.74 -9.01
N ASP A 17 22.30 0.62 -8.45
CA ASP A 17 22.76 -0.62 -7.82
C ASP A 17 21.91 -0.98 -6.60
N GLU A 18 21.46 0.02 -5.83
CA GLU A 18 20.52 -0.19 -4.74
C GLU A 18 19.19 -0.74 -5.23
N LEU A 19 18.57 -0.10 -6.23
CA LEU A 19 17.28 -0.52 -6.77
C LEU A 19 17.35 -1.92 -7.40
N GLU A 20 18.44 -2.24 -8.10
CA GLU A 20 18.67 -3.58 -8.66
C GLU A 20 18.83 -4.63 -7.55
N TRP A 21 19.64 -4.37 -6.52
CA TRP A 21 19.83 -5.28 -5.41
C TRP A 21 18.54 -5.52 -4.62
N ARG A 22 17.72 -4.47 -4.47
CA ARG A 22 16.41 -4.57 -3.81
C ARG A 22 15.37 -5.33 -4.65
N GLY A 23 15.69 -5.63 -5.92
CA GLY A 23 14.76 -6.27 -6.85
C GLY A 23 13.64 -5.33 -7.30
N LEU A 24 13.89 -4.03 -7.32
CA LEU A 24 12.92 -2.98 -7.67
C LEU A 24 12.95 -2.63 -9.17
N ILE A 25 13.86 -3.20 -9.95
CA ILE A 25 13.92 -3.04 -11.40
C ILE A 25 13.62 -4.38 -12.08
N SER A 26 12.59 -4.40 -12.93
CA SER A 26 12.19 -5.54 -13.76
C SER A 26 12.66 -5.41 -15.18
N GLN A 27 12.41 -4.26 -15.81
CA GLN A 27 12.81 -3.92 -17.16
C GLN A 27 13.27 -2.46 -17.20
N SER A 28 14.27 -2.16 -18.00
CA SER A 28 14.72 -0.79 -18.23
C SER A 28 15.08 -0.60 -19.72
N THR A 29 15.16 0.65 -20.12
CA THR A 29 15.90 1.02 -21.33
C THR A 29 17.37 0.62 -21.19
N ASP A 30 18.22 1.04 -22.15
CA ASP A 30 19.66 0.83 -22.07
C ASP A 30 20.19 1.13 -20.65
N ARG A 31 20.72 0.08 -20.00
CA ARG A 31 21.16 0.15 -18.59
C ARG A 31 22.32 1.14 -18.40
N ASP A 32 23.23 1.21 -19.37
CA ASP A 32 24.39 2.08 -19.24
C ASP A 32 23.95 3.54 -19.33
N ARG A 33 23.04 3.88 -20.24
CA ARG A 33 22.45 5.21 -20.35
C ARG A 33 21.60 5.57 -19.12
N LEU A 34 20.83 4.62 -18.57
CA LEU A 34 20.10 4.84 -17.32
C LEU A 34 21.05 5.08 -16.15
N SER A 35 22.14 4.31 -16.06
CA SER A 35 23.19 4.48 -15.07
C SER A 35 23.87 5.85 -15.18
N GLU A 36 24.22 6.27 -16.40
CA GLU A 36 24.79 7.59 -16.65
C GLU A 36 23.84 8.72 -16.22
N ALA A 37 22.54 8.60 -16.52
CA ALA A 37 21.53 9.57 -16.14
C ALA A 37 21.34 9.66 -14.62
N LEU A 38 21.33 8.52 -13.90
CA LEU A 38 21.12 8.50 -12.47
C LEU A 38 22.37 8.81 -11.63
N ASN A 39 23.58 8.70 -12.20
CA ASN A 39 24.84 9.03 -11.53
C ASN A 39 25.37 10.42 -11.91
N GLY A 40 24.72 11.10 -12.86
CA GLY A 40 25.05 12.44 -13.31
C GLY A 40 24.45 13.54 -12.43
N GLU A 41 24.17 14.68 -13.07
CA GLU A 41 23.43 15.78 -12.42
C GLU A 41 21.99 15.34 -12.09
N PRO A 42 21.35 15.96 -11.07
CA PRO A 42 19.98 15.65 -10.72
C PRO A 42 19.02 15.75 -11.92
N ILE A 43 18.28 14.67 -12.20
CA ILE A 43 17.30 14.63 -13.27
C ILE A 43 15.88 14.76 -12.75
N THR A 44 14.96 15.19 -13.63
CA THR A 44 13.52 15.12 -13.36
C THR A 44 12.97 13.79 -13.85
N TYR A 45 12.18 13.14 -13.01
CA TYR A 45 11.51 11.86 -13.31
C TYR A 45 10.06 11.89 -12.86
N TYR A 46 9.21 11.01 -13.41
CA TYR A 46 7.83 10.95 -13.00
C TYR A 46 7.28 9.52 -12.85
N CYS A 47 6.22 9.42 -12.08
CA CYS A 47 5.34 8.27 -12.02
C CYS A 47 3.88 8.72 -12.07
N GLY A 48 3.05 7.99 -12.83
CA GLY A 48 1.62 8.23 -12.96
C GLY A 48 0.79 7.42 -11.97
N PHE A 49 -0.23 8.05 -11.41
CA PHE A 49 -1.20 7.44 -10.48
C PHE A 49 -2.62 7.78 -10.90
N ASP A 50 -3.33 6.82 -11.49
CA ASP A 50 -4.74 7.01 -11.86
C ASP A 50 -5.65 6.89 -10.64
N PRO A 51 -6.55 7.85 -10.43
CA PRO A 51 -7.53 7.82 -9.35
C PRO A 51 -8.68 6.83 -9.68
N THR A 52 -8.38 5.54 -9.58
CA THR A 52 -9.35 4.45 -9.82
C THR A 52 -10.06 3.96 -8.56
N ALA A 53 -9.68 4.49 -7.40
CA ALA A 53 -10.26 4.28 -6.08
C ALA A 53 -9.95 5.47 -5.16
N ALA A 54 -10.61 5.52 -4.01
CA ALA A 54 -10.42 6.57 -3.01
C ALA A 54 -9.07 6.52 -2.29
N SER A 55 -8.27 5.47 -2.51
CA SER A 55 -6.94 5.28 -1.91
C SER A 55 -5.99 4.56 -2.87
N LEU A 56 -4.71 4.81 -2.70
CA LEU A 56 -3.64 3.97 -3.19
C LEU A 56 -3.60 2.65 -2.40
N HIS A 57 -3.03 1.63 -3.00
CA HIS A 57 -2.84 0.32 -2.37
C HIS A 57 -1.36 -0.09 -2.42
N ILE A 58 -1.04 -1.21 -1.81
CA ILE A 58 0.33 -1.73 -1.67
C ILE A 58 1.07 -1.89 -3.01
N GLY A 59 0.36 -2.14 -4.12
CA GLY A 59 0.98 -2.18 -5.46
C GLY A 59 1.47 -0.80 -5.92
N ASN A 60 0.81 0.28 -5.49
CA ASN A 60 1.26 1.65 -5.74
C ASN A 60 2.39 2.04 -4.78
N LEU A 61 2.44 1.44 -3.57
CA LEU A 61 3.49 1.70 -2.59
C LEU A 61 4.88 1.37 -3.15
N VAL A 62 5.02 0.33 -3.96
CA VAL A 62 6.30 -0.01 -4.61
C VAL A 62 6.79 1.14 -5.49
N GLN A 63 5.88 1.80 -6.22
CA GLN A 63 6.24 2.96 -7.04
C GLN A 63 6.65 4.16 -6.18
N LEU A 64 5.93 4.40 -5.09
CA LEU A 64 6.27 5.48 -4.15
C LEU A 64 7.61 5.24 -3.45
N ILE A 65 7.95 3.98 -3.16
CA ILE A 65 9.26 3.62 -2.62
C ILE A 65 10.36 3.88 -3.64
N ASN A 66 10.18 3.50 -4.91
CA ASN A 66 11.13 3.84 -5.97
C ASN A 66 11.30 5.35 -6.10
N MET A 67 10.19 6.09 -6.13
CA MET A 67 10.25 7.55 -6.16
C MET A 67 11.02 8.11 -4.97
N ARG A 68 10.84 7.54 -3.78
CA ARG A 68 11.50 8.01 -2.58
C ARG A 68 13.00 7.70 -2.56
N HIS A 69 13.44 6.55 -3.09
CA HIS A 69 14.86 6.25 -3.30
C HIS A 69 15.52 7.25 -4.26
N LEU A 70 14.89 7.51 -5.41
CA LEU A 70 15.39 8.48 -6.38
C LEU A 70 15.39 9.90 -5.81
N GLN A 71 14.39 10.27 -5.02
CA GLN A 71 14.34 11.56 -4.34
C GLN A 71 15.44 11.69 -3.29
N ALA A 72 15.71 10.64 -2.49
CA ALA A 72 16.80 10.62 -1.52
C ALA A 72 18.18 10.71 -2.20
N ALA A 73 18.31 10.20 -3.44
CA ALA A 73 19.50 10.36 -4.26
C ALA A 73 19.66 11.78 -4.89
N GLY A 74 18.69 12.68 -4.66
CA GLY A 74 18.75 14.08 -5.12
C GLY A 74 17.98 14.38 -6.39
N HIS A 75 17.34 13.40 -7.03
CA HIS A 75 16.54 13.61 -8.24
C HIS A 75 15.19 14.27 -7.94
N HIS A 76 14.58 14.90 -8.95
CA HIS A 76 13.38 15.72 -8.83
C HIS A 76 12.09 14.93 -9.22
N PRO A 77 11.26 14.52 -8.24
CA PRO A 77 10.06 13.74 -8.51
C PRO A 77 8.89 14.58 -9.03
N ILE A 78 8.20 14.06 -10.05
CA ILE A 78 6.87 14.50 -10.46
C ILE A 78 5.89 13.36 -10.18
N ALA A 79 4.88 13.61 -9.35
CA ALA A 79 3.74 12.73 -9.18
C ALA A 79 2.61 13.21 -10.10
N LEU A 80 2.39 12.48 -11.19
CA LEU A 80 1.29 12.75 -12.11
C LEU A 80 0.03 12.07 -11.61
N VAL A 81 -0.99 12.84 -11.28
CA VAL A 81 -2.31 12.31 -10.96
C VAL A 81 -3.15 12.29 -12.24
N GLY A 82 -3.59 11.11 -12.63
CA GLY A 82 -4.28 10.85 -13.88
C GLY A 82 -5.72 11.39 -13.91
N GLY A 83 -5.90 12.73 -13.90
CA GLY A 83 -7.22 13.35 -13.96
C GLY A 83 -7.94 13.10 -15.29
N ALA A 84 -7.21 13.01 -16.41
CA ALA A 84 -7.77 12.65 -17.72
C ALA A 84 -7.75 11.12 -17.92
N THR A 85 -6.63 10.46 -17.69
CA THR A 85 -6.47 9.02 -17.87
C THR A 85 -7.34 8.21 -16.92
N GLY A 86 -7.59 8.70 -15.70
CA GLY A 86 -8.53 8.10 -14.76
C GLY A 86 -10.00 8.12 -15.22
N LEU A 87 -10.37 9.02 -16.14
CA LEU A 87 -11.69 9.06 -16.78
C LEU A 87 -11.80 8.08 -17.96
N ILE A 88 -10.69 7.64 -18.53
CA ILE A 88 -10.62 6.72 -19.67
C ILE A 88 -10.39 5.28 -19.17
N GLY A 89 -9.42 5.08 -18.32
CA GLY A 89 -9.02 3.80 -17.73
C GLY A 89 -8.09 2.98 -18.60
N ASP A 90 -6.97 2.57 -18.00
CA ASP A 90 -5.99 1.66 -18.63
C ASP A 90 -6.62 0.28 -18.88
N PRO A 91 -6.41 -0.35 -20.04
CA PRO A 91 -6.97 -1.67 -20.36
C PRO A 91 -6.63 -2.74 -19.31
N ARG A 92 -7.64 -3.43 -18.81
CA ARG A 92 -7.45 -4.59 -17.93
C ARG A 92 -7.20 -5.86 -18.74
N GLN A 93 -6.66 -6.87 -18.09
CA GLN A 93 -6.50 -8.18 -18.71
C GLN A 93 -7.84 -8.87 -19.06
N SER A 94 -8.90 -8.53 -18.34
CA SER A 94 -10.26 -9.04 -18.56
C SER A 94 -11.29 -7.93 -18.27
N GLY A 95 -12.30 -7.83 -19.12
CA GLY A 95 -13.44 -6.92 -18.98
C GLY A 95 -13.13 -5.44 -19.25
N GLU A 96 -14.11 -4.71 -19.68
CA GLU A 96 -14.04 -3.25 -19.84
C GLU A 96 -14.18 -2.56 -18.46
N ARG A 97 -13.54 -1.40 -18.30
CA ARG A 97 -13.68 -0.61 -17.08
C ARG A 97 -15.01 0.13 -17.05
N THR A 98 -15.66 0.09 -15.90
CA THR A 98 -16.75 1.04 -15.63
C THR A 98 -16.16 2.42 -15.43
N LEU A 99 -16.64 3.41 -16.21
CA LEU A 99 -16.20 4.79 -16.10
C LEU A 99 -16.87 5.45 -14.89
N ASN A 100 -16.06 6.10 -14.06
CA ASN A 100 -16.55 6.84 -12.90
C ASN A 100 -16.96 8.28 -13.28
N PRO A 101 -17.91 8.89 -12.55
CA PRO A 101 -18.26 10.30 -12.71
C PRO A 101 -17.04 11.21 -12.49
N LYS A 102 -16.99 12.34 -13.21
CA LYS A 102 -15.85 13.28 -13.17
C LYS A 102 -15.57 13.84 -11.78
N ASP A 103 -16.62 14.17 -11.03
CA ASP A 103 -16.53 14.67 -9.65
C ASP A 103 -15.98 13.64 -8.68
N VAL A 104 -16.34 12.37 -8.85
CA VAL A 104 -15.80 11.26 -8.07
C VAL A 104 -14.30 11.10 -8.33
N VAL A 105 -13.89 11.09 -9.62
CA VAL A 105 -12.47 10.98 -10.01
C VAL A 105 -11.67 12.17 -9.47
N ALA A 106 -12.20 13.39 -9.55
CA ALA A 106 -11.56 14.59 -8.99
C ALA A 106 -11.38 14.48 -7.47
N GLY A 107 -12.40 14.04 -6.74
CA GLY A 107 -12.30 13.83 -5.29
C GLY A 107 -11.29 12.75 -4.90
N TRP A 108 -11.17 11.67 -5.69
CA TRP A 108 -10.13 10.66 -5.49
C TRP A 108 -8.74 11.19 -5.82
N ALA A 109 -8.59 12.00 -6.87
CA ALA A 109 -7.33 12.63 -7.23
C ALA A 109 -6.75 13.46 -6.08
N ASP A 110 -7.58 14.23 -5.37
CA ASP A 110 -7.16 15.02 -4.21
C ASP A 110 -6.73 14.12 -3.03
N ARG A 111 -7.42 12.99 -2.81
CA ARG A 111 -7.01 12.02 -1.79
C ARG A 111 -5.65 11.39 -2.13
N LEU A 112 -5.43 11.00 -3.38
CA LEU A 112 -4.17 10.43 -3.84
C LEU A 112 -3.02 11.42 -3.66
N LYS A 113 -3.19 12.69 -4.05
CA LYS A 113 -2.19 13.76 -3.82
C LYS A 113 -1.79 13.85 -2.35
N LYS A 114 -2.79 13.80 -1.45
CA LYS A 114 -2.55 13.86 -0.01
C LYS A 114 -1.75 12.66 0.51
N GLN A 115 -2.07 11.45 0.04
CA GLN A 115 -1.34 10.22 0.41
C GLN A 115 0.10 10.25 -0.11
N ILE A 116 0.30 10.65 -1.37
CA ILE A 116 1.63 10.76 -1.98
C ILE A 116 2.47 11.80 -1.23
N GLY A 117 1.89 12.96 -0.89
CA GLY A 117 2.55 14.01 -0.12
C GLY A 117 2.87 13.64 1.34
N GLY A 118 2.23 12.59 1.89
CA GLY A 118 2.60 12.00 3.17
C GLY A 118 3.80 11.06 3.09
N ILE A 119 4.20 10.64 1.89
CA ILE A 119 5.27 9.66 1.65
C ILE A 119 6.51 10.32 1.02
N LEU A 120 6.31 11.19 0.03
CA LEU A 120 7.39 11.92 -0.64
C LEU A 120 7.64 13.26 0.06
N GLU A 121 8.89 13.74 0.03
CA GLU A 121 9.21 15.07 0.54
C GLU A 121 8.52 16.16 -0.28
N THR A 122 7.78 17.02 0.41
CA THR A 122 7.05 18.16 -0.18
C THR A 122 7.80 19.50 0.00
N GLU A 123 8.89 19.48 0.72
CA GLU A 123 9.75 20.62 1.02
C GLU A 123 11.23 20.28 0.73
N GLY A 124 12.15 21.22 0.90
CA GLY A 124 13.58 20.98 0.72
C GLY A 124 14.09 21.34 -0.67
N SER A 125 15.18 20.72 -1.11
CA SER A 125 15.89 21.04 -2.36
C SER A 125 15.22 20.43 -3.61
N ASN A 126 14.54 19.31 -3.45
CA ASN A 126 13.90 18.55 -4.54
C ASN A 126 12.51 18.05 -4.15
N PRO A 127 11.59 18.96 -3.77
CA PRO A 127 10.24 18.60 -3.35
C PRO A 127 9.46 17.94 -4.50
N VAL A 128 8.54 17.03 -4.16
CA VAL A 128 7.66 16.44 -5.16
C VAL A 128 6.77 17.51 -5.81
N ARG A 129 6.73 17.50 -7.13
CA ARG A 129 5.79 18.30 -7.92
C ARG A 129 4.55 17.49 -8.26
N PHE A 130 3.39 18.00 -7.92
CA PHE A 130 2.11 17.41 -8.31
C PHE A 130 1.61 18.06 -9.60
N VAL A 131 1.21 17.23 -10.56
CA VAL A 131 0.60 17.66 -11.82
C VAL A 131 -0.63 16.81 -12.12
N SER A 132 -1.55 17.32 -12.91
CA SER A 132 -2.70 16.57 -13.43
C SER A 132 -2.69 16.59 -14.95
N ASN A 133 -2.76 15.44 -15.58
CA ASN A 133 -2.82 15.37 -17.04
C ASN A 133 -4.16 15.92 -17.60
N TYR A 134 -5.15 16.17 -16.75
CA TYR A 134 -6.36 16.86 -17.15
C TYR A 134 -6.08 18.32 -17.58
N ASP A 135 -5.07 18.96 -16.99
CA ASP A 135 -4.77 20.38 -17.23
C ASP A 135 -4.36 20.65 -18.70
N TRP A 136 -3.64 19.75 -19.33
CA TRP A 136 -3.26 19.88 -20.74
C TRP A 136 -4.15 19.08 -21.69
N THR A 137 -4.69 17.93 -21.25
CA THR A 137 -5.49 17.06 -22.11
C THR A 137 -6.89 17.63 -22.35
N ALA A 138 -7.53 18.23 -21.34
CA ALA A 138 -8.91 18.76 -21.46
C ALA A 138 -9.04 19.93 -22.43
N SER A 139 -7.98 20.69 -22.62
CA SER A 139 -7.95 21.82 -23.56
C SER A 139 -7.53 21.45 -24.99
N MET A 140 -7.04 20.22 -25.19
CA MET A 140 -6.54 19.77 -26.49
C MET A 140 -7.67 19.52 -27.48
N ASN A 141 -7.60 20.15 -28.64
CA ASN A 141 -8.54 19.91 -29.72
C ASN A 141 -8.35 18.50 -30.31
N VAL A 142 -9.46 17.80 -30.58
CA VAL A 142 -9.39 16.41 -31.09
C VAL A 142 -8.65 16.30 -32.45
N ILE A 143 -8.76 17.30 -33.30
CA ILE A 143 -8.07 17.29 -34.60
C ILE A 143 -6.57 17.48 -34.39
N ASP A 144 -6.17 18.40 -33.51
CA ASP A 144 -4.76 18.62 -33.18
C ASP A 144 -4.16 17.40 -32.48
N PHE A 145 -4.89 16.77 -31.57
CA PHE A 145 -4.48 15.50 -30.93
C PHE A 145 -4.21 14.40 -31.98
N LEU A 146 -5.13 14.18 -32.89
CA LEU A 146 -4.96 13.14 -33.94
C LEU A 146 -3.82 13.49 -34.90
N ARG A 147 -3.70 14.76 -35.31
CA ARG A 147 -2.72 15.22 -36.29
C ARG A 147 -1.30 15.28 -35.70
N ASP A 148 -1.13 15.79 -34.47
CA ASP A 148 0.19 16.12 -33.94
C ASP A 148 0.72 15.03 -33.02
N VAL A 149 -0.16 14.33 -32.28
CA VAL A 149 0.20 13.20 -31.41
C VAL A 149 -0.11 11.87 -32.09
N GLY A 150 -1.35 11.61 -32.46
CA GLY A 150 -1.84 10.32 -32.99
C GLY A 150 -1.06 9.81 -34.20
N LYS A 151 -0.67 10.69 -35.14
CA LYS A 151 0.12 10.31 -36.34
C LYS A 151 1.44 9.60 -36.02
N ASN A 152 2.00 9.81 -34.85
CA ASN A 152 3.29 9.23 -34.46
C ASN A 152 3.14 7.79 -33.94
N PHE A 153 1.92 7.34 -33.66
CA PHE A 153 1.63 5.98 -33.21
C PHE A 153 1.29 5.07 -34.39
N ARG A 154 1.93 3.91 -34.47
CA ARG A 154 1.67 2.90 -35.51
C ARG A 154 0.74 1.84 -35.00
N MET A 155 -0.41 1.65 -35.65
CA MET A 155 -1.42 0.68 -35.29
C MET A 155 -0.85 -0.73 -35.06
N GLY A 156 0.03 -1.20 -35.96
CA GLY A 156 0.67 -2.52 -35.83
C GLY A 156 1.44 -2.67 -34.52
N THR A 157 2.20 -1.65 -34.11
CA THR A 157 2.94 -1.64 -32.84
C THR A 157 2.00 -1.60 -31.63
N MET A 158 0.94 -0.79 -31.72
CA MET A 158 -0.05 -0.67 -30.63
C MET A 158 -0.82 -1.98 -30.42
N LEU A 159 -1.24 -2.63 -31.52
CA LEU A 159 -2.00 -3.89 -31.49
C LEU A 159 -1.15 -5.08 -31.03
N ALA A 160 0.17 -5.03 -31.22
CA ALA A 160 1.10 -6.09 -30.82
C ALA A 160 1.41 -6.09 -29.31
N LYS A 161 1.00 -5.06 -28.54
CA LYS A 161 1.23 -5.02 -27.10
C LYS A 161 0.43 -6.11 -26.38
N ASP A 162 1.06 -6.81 -25.44
CA ASP A 162 0.50 -8.01 -24.79
C ASP A 162 -0.92 -7.85 -24.25
N THR A 163 -1.19 -6.75 -23.54
CA THR A 163 -2.51 -6.49 -22.98
C THR A 163 -3.54 -6.24 -24.08
N VAL A 164 -3.18 -5.43 -25.09
CA VAL A 164 -4.05 -5.12 -26.23
C VAL A 164 -4.32 -6.36 -27.06
N ALA A 165 -3.29 -7.14 -27.40
CA ALA A 165 -3.42 -8.35 -28.19
C ALA A 165 -4.32 -9.40 -27.51
N ARG A 166 -4.17 -9.57 -26.18
CA ARG A 166 -5.05 -10.47 -25.39
C ARG A 166 -6.50 -10.01 -25.40
N ARG A 167 -6.75 -8.71 -25.22
CA ARG A 167 -8.10 -8.15 -25.22
C ARG A 167 -8.75 -8.23 -26.60
N LEU A 168 -8.04 -7.95 -27.68
CA LEU A 168 -8.55 -8.11 -29.04
C LEU A 168 -9.01 -9.53 -29.36
N ASN A 169 -8.37 -10.54 -28.78
CA ASN A 169 -8.71 -11.96 -28.97
C ASN A 169 -9.72 -12.48 -27.91
N SER A 170 -10.21 -11.65 -27.00
CA SER A 170 -11.26 -12.00 -26.04
C SER A 170 -12.66 -11.79 -26.65
N GLU A 171 -13.67 -12.42 -26.07
CA GLU A 171 -15.08 -12.26 -26.52
C GLU A 171 -15.57 -10.80 -26.37
N GLU A 172 -15.12 -10.07 -25.37
CA GLU A 172 -15.51 -8.68 -25.11
C GLU A 172 -14.76 -7.67 -25.97
N GLY A 173 -13.58 -8.05 -26.50
CA GLY A 173 -12.73 -7.14 -27.26
C GLY A 173 -12.13 -6.00 -26.42
N ILE A 174 -11.76 -4.91 -27.08
CA ILE A 174 -11.25 -3.68 -26.46
C ILE A 174 -11.95 -2.47 -27.09
N SER A 175 -12.44 -1.55 -26.28
CA SER A 175 -13.02 -0.32 -26.79
C SER A 175 -11.94 0.63 -27.33
N PHE A 176 -12.31 1.53 -28.25
CA PHE A 176 -11.39 2.57 -28.73
C PHE A 176 -10.94 3.48 -27.58
N THR A 177 -11.78 3.69 -26.60
CA THR A 177 -11.47 4.48 -25.39
C THR A 177 -10.30 3.86 -24.63
N GLU A 178 -10.40 2.58 -24.24
CA GLU A 178 -9.30 1.86 -23.56
C GLU A 178 -8.05 1.75 -24.45
N PHE A 179 -8.23 1.49 -25.75
CA PHE A 179 -7.13 1.40 -26.71
C PHE A 179 -6.34 2.71 -26.85
N SER A 180 -7.01 3.87 -26.77
CA SER A 180 -6.38 5.19 -26.87
C SER A 180 -5.58 5.58 -25.62
N TYR A 181 -5.75 4.90 -24.48
CA TYR A 181 -5.06 5.19 -23.22
C TYR A 181 -3.56 5.34 -23.39
N GLN A 182 -2.90 4.42 -24.10
CA GLN A 182 -1.46 4.45 -24.33
C GLN A 182 -0.98 5.69 -25.09
N VAL A 183 -1.85 6.30 -25.91
CA VAL A 183 -1.54 7.54 -26.64
C VAL A 183 -1.57 8.73 -25.70
N LEU A 184 -2.52 8.73 -24.76
CA LEU A 184 -2.62 9.79 -23.74
C LEU A 184 -1.41 9.75 -22.80
N GLN A 185 -1.04 8.58 -22.27
CA GLN A 185 0.14 8.44 -21.40
C GLN A 185 1.44 8.79 -22.15
N GLY A 186 1.56 8.39 -23.42
CA GLY A 186 2.71 8.81 -24.23
C GLY A 186 2.78 10.33 -24.43
N ASN A 187 1.63 11.00 -24.60
CA ASN A 187 1.54 12.44 -24.66
C ASN A 187 1.86 13.12 -23.31
N ASP A 188 1.51 12.49 -22.19
CA ASP A 188 1.86 12.98 -20.85
C ASP A 188 3.39 13.05 -20.70
N PHE A 189 4.12 12.00 -21.09
CA PHE A 189 5.58 12.03 -21.02
C PHE A 189 6.19 13.11 -21.93
N LEU A 190 5.69 13.26 -23.15
CA LEU A 190 6.14 14.34 -24.06
C LEU A 190 5.88 15.74 -23.44
N HIS A 191 4.71 15.95 -22.85
CA HIS A 191 4.39 17.22 -22.17
C HIS A 191 5.32 17.47 -20.99
N LEU A 192 5.56 16.47 -20.14
CA LEU A 192 6.47 16.59 -19.02
C LEU A 192 7.93 16.79 -19.43
N PHE A 193 8.35 16.22 -20.56
CA PHE A 193 9.65 16.47 -21.16
C PHE A 193 9.77 17.92 -21.61
N ASP A 194 8.80 18.44 -22.35
CA ASP A 194 8.82 19.81 -22.86
C ASP A 194 8.77 20.87 -21.77
N GLU A 195 7.92 20.70 -20.74
CA GLU A 195 7.66 21.70 -19.70
C GLU A 195 8.60 21.60 -18.48
N TYR A 196 9.02 20.38 -18.11
CA TYR A 196 9.77 20.14 -16.88
C TYR A 196 11.11 19.43 -17.11
N HIS A 197 11.52 19.22 -18.36
CA HIS A 197 12.73 18.48 -18.70
C HIS A 197 12.77 17.07 -18.07
N CYS A 198 11.61 16.45 -17.99
CA CYS A 198 11.47 15.11 -17.44
C CYS A 198 12.06 14.08 -18.41
N VAL A 199 13.10 13.36 -17.99
CA VAL A 199 13.85 12.42 -18.84
C VAL A 199 13.75 10.96 -18.40
N LEU A 200 12.97 10.68 -17.37
CA LEU A 200 12.76 9.32 -16.86
C LEU A 200 11.30 9.11 -16.44
N GLU A 201 10.67 8.07 -16.97
CA GLU A 201 9.36 7.57 -16.52
C GLU A 201 9.54 6.25 -15.78
N ILE A 202 8.86 6.08 -14.64
CA ILE A 202 8.86 4.85 -13.86
C ILE A 202 7.44 4.30 -13.70
N GLY A 203 7.29 2.97 -13.62
CA GLY A 203 5.98 2.33 -13.44
C GLY A 203 6.07 0.86 -13.08
N GLY A 204 4.93 0.18 -12.97
CA GLY A 204 4.88 -1.27 -12.83
C GLY A 204 5.22 -2.01 -14.13
N SER A 205 5.64 -3.27 -14.05
CA SER A 205 5.98 -4.06 -15.23
C SER A 205 4.80 -4.29 -16.20
N ASP A 206 3.58 -4.18 -15.71
CA ASP A 206 2.37 -4.18 -16.51
C ASP A 206 2.21 -2.91 -17.37
N GLN A 207 2.95 -1.85 -17.04
CA GLN A 207 2.94 -0.56 -17.75
C GLN A 207 4.02 -0.43 -18.82
N TRP A 208 4.91 -1.41 -19.00
CA TRP A 208 6.02 -1.35 -19.95
C TRP A 208 5.63 -0.86 -21.35
N GLY A 209 4.50 -1.37 -21.85
CA GLY A 209 3.98 -0.97 -23.15
C GLY A 209 3.55 0.51 -23.23
N ASN A 210 3.02 1.07 -22.14
CA ASN A 210 2.61 2.47 -22.07
C ASN A 210 3.85 3.38 -21.94
N LEU A 211 4.79 3.03 -21.05
CA LEU A 211 6.04 3.77 -20.84
C LEU A 211 6.84 3.90 -22.13
N THR A 212 7.04 2.78 -22.84
CA THR A 212 7.77 2.77 -24.13
C THR A 212 7.07 3.56 -25.22
N SER A 213 5.75 3.76 -25.13
CA SER A 213 5.00 4.63 -26.05
C SER A 213 5.42 6.09 -25.93
N GLY A 214 5.63 6.58 -24.70
CA GLY A 214 6.10 7.94 -24.43
C GLY A 214 7.54 8.14 -24.91
N LEU A 215 8.41 7.17 -24.62
CA LEU A 215 9.78 7.16 -25.11
C LEU A 215 9.85 7.26 -26.64
N ASP A 216 9.09 6.40 -27.36
CA ASP A 216 9.01 6.41 -28.82
C ASP A 216 8.47 7.73 -29.37
N LEU A 217 7.50 8.34 -28.69
CA LEU A 217 6.92 9.62 -29.08
C LEU A 217 7.94 10.75 -28.97
N ILE A 218 8.64 10.86 -27.85
CA ILE A 218 9.68 11.88 -27.62
C ILE A 218 10.79 11.74 -28.66
N HIS A 219 11.28 10.52 -28.89
CA HIS A 219 12.29 10.26 -29.91
C HIS A 219 11.84 10.73 -31.30
N LYS A 220 10.62 10.41 -31.72
CA LYS A 220 10.09 10.80 -33.05
C LYS A 220 9.85 12.32 -33.18
N VAL A 221 9.45 12.98 -32.12
CA VAL A 221 9.03 14.41 -32.20
C VAL A 221 10.17 15.35 -31.84
N ARG A 222 11.08 14.95 -30.95
CA ARG A 222 12.19 15.77 -30.45
C ARG A 222 13.57 15.28 -30.85
N GLY A 223 13.71 14.05 -31.37
CA GLY A 223 15.00 13.45 -31.72
C GLY A 223 15.90 13.18 -30.50
N VAL A 224 15.31 13.06 -29.31
CA VAL A 224 16.02 12.85 -28.03
C VAL A 224 15.65 11.49 -27.47
N ASP A 225 16.61 10.81 -26.89
CA ASP A 225 16.39 9.59 -26.14
C ASP A 225 16.18 9.89 -24.66
N VAL A 226 15.13 9.34 -24.09
CA VAL A 226 14.81 9.40 -22.65
C VAL A 226 14.85 7.99 -22.06
N ASN A 227 14.68 7.85 -20.75
CA ASN A 227 14.77 6.59 -20.06
C ASN A 227 13.41 6.16 -19.49
N VAL A 228 13.22 4.85 -19.40
CA VAL A 228 12.12 4.24 -18.65
C VAL A 228 12.64 3.03 -17.88
N PHE A 229 12.09 2.78 -16.70
CA PHE A 229 12.22 1.48 -16.04
C PHE A 229 10.93 1.07 -15.34
N THR A 230 10.76 -0.23 -15.16
CA THR A 230 9.60 -0.78 -14.46
C THR A 230 10.01 -1.61 -13.26
N SER A 231 9.14 -1.59 -12.24
CA SER A 231 9.25 -2.48 -11.10
C SER A 231 8.49 -3.78 -11.33
N PRO A 232 8.94 -4.90 -10.75
CA PRO A 232 8.20 -6.15 -10.81
C PRO A 232 6.85 -6.02 -10.10
N ILE A 233 5.88 -6.79 -10.55
CA ILE A 233 4.67 -7.03 -9.77
C ILE A 233 5.08 -7.92 -8.59
N ILE A 234 4.92 -7.40 -7.37
CA ILE A 234 5.19 -8.20 -6.18
C ILE A 234 4.14 -9.30 -6.06
N THR A 235 4.61 -10.52 -5.87
CA THR A 235 3.78 -11.71 -5.68
C THR A 235 4.05 -12.36 -4.32
N ASP A 236 3.07 -13.08 -3.79
CA ASP A 236 3.28 -13.97 -2.65
C ASP A 236 4.07 -15.22 -3.04
N ALA A 237 4.37 -16.07 -2.06
CA ALA A 237 5.10 -17.33 -2.28
C ALA A 237 4.40 -18.30 -3.25
N GLN A 238 3.11 -18.12 -3.53
CA GLN A 238 2.32 -18.90 -4.48
C GLN A 238 2.26 -18.25 -5.86
N GLY A 239 2.94 -17.11 -6.08
CA GLY A 239 2.92 -16.37 -7.33
C GLY A 239 1.65 -15.54 -7.57
N LYS A 240 0.78 -15.41 -6.57
CA LYS A 240 -0.42 -14.58 -6.63
C LYS A 240 -0.06 -13.11 -6.33
N LYS A 241 -0.70 -12.18 -7.03
CA LYS A 241 -0.45 -10.74 -6.87
C LYS A 241 -0.60 -10.32 -5.40
N PHE A 242 0.48 -9.78 -4.83
CA PHE A 242 0.59 -9.40 -3.43
C PHE A 242 -0.41 -8.28 -3.06
N GLY A 243 -0.99 -8.37 -1.86
CA GLY A 243 -1.93 -7.36 -1.39
C GLY A 243 -3.33 -7.43 -2.01
N LYS A 244 -3.67 -8.52 -2.73
CA LYS A 244 -5.02 -8.83 -3.20
C LYS A 244 -5.44 -10.20 -2.68
N SER A 245 -5.74 -10.31 -1.38
CA SER A 245 -6.34 -11.52 -0.80
C SER A 245 -7.87 -11.36 -0.71
N GLU A 246 -8.60 -12.39 -1.16
CA GLU A 246 -10.06 -12.53 -0.99
C GLU A 246 -10.90 -11.32 -1.42
N GLY A 247 -10.49 -10.62 -2.50
CA GLY A 247 -11.23 -9.48 -3.04
C GLY A 247 -10.94 -8.13 -2.40
N ASN A 248 -10.16 -8.05 -1.32
CA ASN A 248 -9.80 -6.81 -0.65
C ASN A 248 -8.37 -6.40 -0.97
N ALA A 249 -8.18 -5.16 -1.45
CA ALA A 249 -6.87 -4.55 -1.59
C ALA A 249 -6.34 -4.10 -0.22
N VAL A 250 -5.02 -4.18 -0.03
CA VAL A 250 -4.34 -3.58 1.14
C VAL A 250 -4.17 -2.10 0.86
N TRP A 251 -5.08 -1.29 1.40
CA TRP A 251 -5.15 0.14 1.21
C TRP A 251 -4.12 0.89 2.05
N LEU A 252 -3.64 2.03 1.55
CA LEU A 252 -2.74 2.93 2.27
C LEU A 252 -3.50 3.97 3.12
N ASP A 253 -4.79 4.16 2.87
CA ASP A 253 -5.63 5.06 3.67
C ASP A 253 -6.05 4.39 4.98
N GLY A 254 -5.67 5.00 6.10
CA GLY A 254 -5.99 4.49 7.45
C GLY A 254 -7.50 4.39 7.75
N THR A 255 -8.35 5.11 7.00
CA THR A 255 -9.80 5.01 7.10
C THR A 255 -10.40 3.82 6.34
N MET A 256 -9.67 3.29 5.35
CA MET A 256 -10.07 2.11 4.57
C MET A 256 -9.43 0.82 5.09
N LEU A 257 -8.22 0.92 5.62
CA LEU A 257 -7.52 -0.15 6.32
C LEU A 257 -6.73 0.45 7.49
N SER A 258 -7.18 0.21 8.71
CA SER A 258 -6.56 0.79 9.89
C SER A 258 -5.07 0.48 10.01
N PRO A 259 -4.25 1.37 10.62
CA PRO A 259 -2.83 1.11 10.86
C PRO A 259 -2.59 -0.21 11.60
N TYR A 260 -3.48 -0.61 12.52
CA TYR A 260 -3.42 -1.91 13.18
C TYR A 260 -3.52 -3.08 12.20
N LYS A 261 -4.55 -3.10 11.33
CA LYS A 261 -4.73 -4.16 10.32
C LYS A 261 -3.60 -4.14 9.29
N PHE A 262 -3.11 -2.95 8.93
CA PHE A 262 -1.96 -2.78 8.04
C PHE A 262 -0.67 -3.35 8.66
N TYR A 263 -0.38 -3.05 9.93
CA TYR A 263 0.73 -3.62 10.68
C TYR A 263 0.62 -5.16 10.78
N GLN A 264 -0.56 -5.68 11.12
CA GLN A 264 -0.80 -7.13 11.21
C GLN A 264 -0.62 -7.84 9.87
N PHE A 265 -0.97 -7.20 8.75
CA PHE A 265 -0.74 -7.74 7.42
C PHE A 265 0.75 -8.02 7.20
N TRP A 266 1.63 -7.09 7.50
CA TRP A 266 3.08 -7.25 7.36
C TRP A 266 3.66 -8.21 8.39
N PHE A 267 3.25 -8.06 9.64
CA PHE A 267 3.73 -8.92 10.71
C PHE A 267 3.42 -10.40 10.47
N ASN A 268 2.30 -10.73 9.84
CA ASN A 268 1.88 -12.11 9.60
C ASN A 268 2.45 -12.74 8.33
N ARG A 269 3.40 -12.11 7.66
CA ARG A 269 4.07 -12.71 6.49
C ARG A 269 4.93 -13.91 6.89
N PRO A 270 4.99 -14.95 6.03
CA PRO A 270 5.85 -16.12 6.27
C PRO A 270 7.32 -15.78 6.10
N ASP A 271 8.19 -16.55 6.75
CA ASP A 271 9.66 -16.37 6.69
C ASP A 271 10.19 -16.43 5.24
N SER A 272 9.58 -17.25 4.40
CA SER A 272 9.96 -17.39 2.97
C SER A 272 9.82 -16.13 2.12
N GLU A 273 9.03 -15.15 2.59
CA GLU A 273 8.81 -13.87 1.89
C GLU A 273 9.72 -12.74 2.43
N MET A 274 10.35 -12.93 3.58
CA MET A 274 11.06 -11.86 4.30
C MET A 274 12.15 -11.20 3.48
N GLU A 275 12.97 -11.97 2.77
CA GLU A 275 14.05 -11.41 1.96
C GLU A 275 13.50 -10.41 0.91
N ASN A 276 12.53 -10.84 0.13
CA ASN A 276 11.96 -10.00 -0.93
C ASN A 276 11.23 -8.78 -0.35
N LEU A 277 10.49 -8.98 0.75
CA LEU A 277 9.70 -7.89 1.35
C LEU A 277 10.57 -6.85 2.06
N LEU A 278 11.59 -7.27 2.80
CA LEU A 278 12.55 -6.34 3.42
C LEU A 278 13.31 -5.53 2.38
N LYS A 279 13.77 -6.18 1.29
CA LYS A 279 14.45 -5.49 0.19
C LYS A 279 13.54 -4.47 -0.50
N ALA A 280 12.32 -4.86 -0.83
CA ALA A 280 11.43 -4.05 -1.66
C ALA A 280 10.66 -2.96 -0.90
N PHE A 281 10.42 -3.12 0.41
CA PHE A 281 9.52 -2.23 1.16
C PHE A 281 10.17 -1.45 2.30
N THR A 282 11.48 -1.56 2.50
CA THR A 282 12.18 -0.84 3.57
C THR A 282 13.35 -0.03 3.02
N PHE A 283 13.78 0.98 3.79
CA PHE A 283 14.97 1.78 3.53
C PHE A 283 16.17 1.35 4.41
N LEU A 284 16.09 0.15 5.00
CA LEU A 284 17.15 -0.38 5.85
C LEU A 284 18.46 -0.56 5.06
N PRO A 285 19.62 -0.37 5.71
CA PRO A 285 20.93 -0.67 5.12
C PRO A 285 21.02 -2.13 4.68
N LYS A 286 21.80 -2.39 3.63
CA LYS A 286 22.04 -3.74 3.10
C LYS A 286 22.46 -4.72 4.18
N ALA A 287 23.44 -4.34 5.02
CA ALA A 287 23.95 -5.19 6.11
C ALA A 287 22.86 -5.56 7.13
N GLU A 288 21.94 -4.63 7.43
CA GLU A 288 20.86 -4.91 8.37
C GLU A 288 19.81 -5.85 7.77
N ILE A 289 19.46 -5.70 6.49
CA ILE A 289 18.58 -6.64 5.79
C ILE A 289 19.20 -8.04 5.77
N GLU A 290 20.49 -8.16 5.43
CA GLU A 290 21.21 -9.44 5.43
C GLU A 290 21.23 -10.09 6.83
N ARG A 291 21.46 -9.30 7.90
CA ARG A 291 21.39 -9.77 9.29
C ARG A 291 20.00 -10.31 9.66
N LEU A 292 18.93 -9.59 9.29
CA LEU A 292 17.55 -10.00 9.56
C LEU A 292 17.18 -11.29 8.82
N ILE A 293 17.62 -11.44 7.58
CA ILE A 293 17.41 -12.66 6.78
C ILE A 293 18.12 -13.86 7.42
N GLU A 294 19.37 -13.68 7.86
CA GLU A 294 20.09 -14.76 8.55
C GLU A 294 19.45 -15.10 9.90
N GLY A 295 18.99 -14.07 10.64
CA GLY A 295 18.21 -14.26 11.87
C GLY A 295 16.93 -15.08 11.67
N SER A 296 16.25 -14.89 10.54
CA SER A 296 15.04 -15.65 10.20
C SER A 296 15.33 -17.13 9.96
N LYS A 297 16.53 -17.48 9.47
CA LYS A 297 16.95 -18.86 9.25
C LYS A 297 17.40 -19.54 10.56
N THR A 298 18.13 -18.82 11.40
CA THR A 298 18.74 -19.37 12.62
C THR A 298 17.80 -19.38 13.83
N ASN A 299 16.89 -18.39 13.94
CA ASN A 299 15.92 -18.25 15.03
C ASN A 299 14.56 -17.73 14.54
N PRO A 300 13.82 -18.50 13.71
CA PRO A 300 12.54 -18.05 13.13
C PRO A 300 11.48 -17.73 14.19
N GLY A 301 11.54 -18.40 15.36
CA GLY A 301 10.60 -18.15 16.47
C GLY A 301 10.68 -16.75 17.06
N ALA A 302 11.80 -16.06 16.91
CA ALA A 302 11.95 -14.67 17.34
C ALA A 302 11.13 -13.70 16.50
N ARG A 303 10.85 -14.02 15.22
CA ARG A 303 10.08 -13.17 14.29
C ARG A 303 10.60 -11.73 14.21
N GLU A 304 11.91 -11.56 14.30
CA GLU A 304 12.53 -10.22 14.29
C GLU A 304 12.34 -9.55 12.93
N ALA A 305 12.58 -10.27 11.84
CA ALA A 305 12.40 -9.77 10.48
C ALA A 305 10.98 -9.29 10.23
N GLN A 306 9.96 -10.05 10.67
CA GLN A 306 8.55 -9.64 10.54
C GLN A 306 8.22 -8.39 11.37
N ARG A 307 8.75 -8.29 12.61
CA ARG A 307 8.54 -7.10 13.43
C ARG A 307 9.18 -5.88 12.81
N THR A 308 10.40 -6.01 12.33
CA THR A 308 11.11 -4.91 11.67
C THR A 308 10.40 -4.50 10.38
N LEU A 309 10.04 -5.46 9.51
CA LEU A 309 9.28 -5.18 8.30
C LEU A 309 7.97 -4.44 8.60
N ALA A 310 7.19 -4.94 9.56
CA ALA A 310 5.91 -4.34 9.92
C ALA A 310 6.08 -2.94 10.54
N TRP A 311 7.10 -2.73 11.35
CA TRP A 311 7.46 -1.42 11.89
C TRP A 311 7.82 -0.45 10.78
N GLU A 312 8.80 -0.80 9.94
CA GLU A 312 9.32 0.09 8.88
C GLU A 312 8.23 0.51 7.90
N VAL A 313 7.45 -0.46 7.38
CA VAL A 313 6.44 -0.16 6.36
C VAL A 313 5.24 0.58 6.95
N THR A 314 4.81 0.22 8.18
CA THR A 314 3.68 0.91 8.81
C THR A 314 4.07 2.33 9.21
N SER A 315 5.27 2.53 9.75
CA SER A 315 5.78 3.86 10.10
C SER A 315 5.99 4.75 8.87
N PHE A 316 6.41 4.17 7.76
CA PHE A 316 6.56 4.87 6.49
C PHE A 316 5.23 5.40 5.93
N VAL A 317 4.15 4.60 6.05
CA VAL A 317 2.84 4.95 5.49
C VAL A 317 1.97 5.74 6.47
N HIS A 318 1.95 5.35 7.75
CA HIS A 318 1.02 5.89 8.76
C HIS A 318 1.69 6.70 9.86
N GLY A 319 3.02 6.75 9.88
CA GLY A 319 3.80 7.41 10.93
C GLY A 319 4.09 6.51 12.13
N GLU A 320 5.14 6.86 12.88
CA GLU A 320 5.61 6.07 14.02
C GLU A 320 4.60 6.00 15.16
N GLU A 321 3.84 7.07 15.40
CA GLU A 321 2.85 7.10 16.49
C GLU A 321 1.73 6.08 16.25
N ALA A 322 1.14 6.07 15.04
CA ALA A 322 0.12 5.09 14.68
C ALA A 322 0.67 3.65 14.73
N THR A 323 1.95 3.47 14.39
CA THR A 323 2.61 2.17 14.48
C THR A 323 2.80 1.71 15.92
N ARG A 324 3.22 2.62 16.83
CA ARG A 324 3.31 2.30 18.27
C ARG A 324 1.97 1.90 18.83
N GLN A 325 0.91 2.66 18.55
CA GLN A 325 -0.47 2.35 18.95
C GLN A 325 -0.92 0.97 18.43
N ALA A 326 -0.60 0.63 17.17
CA ALA A 326 -0.90 -0.68 16.60
C ALA A 326 -0.19 -1.83 17.34
N ILE A 327 1.06 -1.65 17.74
CA ILE A 327 1.86 -2.64 18.47
C ILE A 327 1.35 -2.79 19.90
N GLU A 328 1.08 -1.68 20.58
CA GLU A 328 0.54 -1.66 21.94
C GLU A 328 -0.82 -2.35 22.00
N ALA A 329 -1.70 -2.06 21.05
CA ALA A 329 -2.98 -2.74 20.90
C ALA A 329 -2.81 -4.26 20.74
N ALA A 330 -1.90 -4.70 19.88
CA ALA A 330 -1.61 -6.13 19.69
C ALA A 330 -1.06 -6.78 20.98
N GLY A 331 -0.24 -6.07 21.76
CA GLY A 331 0.28 -6.54 23.05
C GLY A 331 -0.80 -6.64 24.10
N ALA A 332 -1.55 -5.56 24.28
CA ALA A 332 -2.58 -5.43 25.29
C ALA A 332 -3.76 -6.41 25.10
N LEU A 333 -4.22 -6.60 23.86
CA LEU A 333 -5.32 -7.54 23.55
C LEU A 333 -5.06 -8.96 24.07
N PHE A 334 -3.79 -9.40 24.07
CA PHE A 334 -3.43 -10.74 24.50
C PHE A 334 -2.75 -10.79 25.88
N GLY A 335 -2.79 -9.69 26.66
CA GLY A 335 -2.22 -9.60 28.01
C GLY A 335 -0.71 -9.80 28.03
N ARG A 336 -0.02 -9.30 27.01
CA ARG A 336 1.46 -9.38 26.87
C ARG A 336 2.16 -8.08 27.27
N GLY A 337 1.42 -7.10 27.78
CA GLY A 337 1.88 -5.77 28.20
C GLY A 337 1.01 -4.66 27.61
N GLY A 338 1.09 -3.48 28.19
CA GLY A 338 0.24 -2.33 27.87
C GLY A 338 -1.13 -2.38 28.59
N ASP A 339 -1.72 -1.19 28.79
CA ASP A 339 -3.08 -1.07 29.31
C ASP A 339 -4.06 -0.91 28.13
N LEU A 340 -5.14 -1.64 28.16
CA LEU A 340 -6.21 -1.51 27.15
C LEU A 340 -6.86 -0.11 27.18
N ALA A 341 -6.81 0.58 28.31
CA ALA A 341 -7.33 1.94 28.45
C ALA A 341 -6.46 3.00 27.74
N ASP A 342 -5.18 2.71 27.50
CA ASP A 342 -4.24 3.62 26.83
C ASP A 342 -4.33 3.53 25.28
N ILE A 343 -5.02 2.52 24.75
CA ILE A 343 -5.24 2.36 23.30
C ILE A 343 -6.35 3.32 22.88
N ASP A 344 -6.15 4.11 21.84
CA ASP A 344 -7.24 4.94 21.29
C ASP A 344 -8.43 4.10 20.78
N GLU A 345 -9.63 4.67 20.85
CA GLU A 345 -10.87 3.96 20.53
C GLU A 345 -10.86 3.38 19.12
N SER A 346 -10.36 4.13 18.14
CA SER A 346 -10.35 3.71 16.73
C SER A 346 -9.41 2.51 16.49
N THR A 347 -8.28 2.50 17.16
CA THR A 347 -7.32 1.38 17.10
C THR A 347 -7.87 0.16 17.81
N LEU A 348 -8.50 0.34 18.99
CA LEU A 348 -9.16 -0.75 19.70
C LEU A 348 -10.27 -1.37 18.85
N GLU A 349 -11.18 -0.55 18.30
CA GLU A 349 -12.29 -1.01 17.46
C GLU A 349 -11.77 -1.78 16.23
N ALA A 350 -10.75 -1.27 15.55
CA ALA A 350 -10.12 -1.95 14.43
C ALA A 350 -9.50 -3.30 14.81
N ALA A 351 -8.91 -3.38 16.00
CA ALA A 351 -8.25 -4.59 16.49
C ALA A 351 -9.25 -5.70 16.88
N ILE A 352 -10.43 -5.31 17.40
CA ILE A 352 -11.47 -6.25 17.84
C ILE A 352 -12.53 -6.54 16.76
N ASP A 353 -12.53 -5.83 15.65
CA ASP A 353 -13.54 -5.96 14.58
C ASP A 353 -13.77 -7.41 14.10
N GLY A 354 -12.69 -8.20 14.03
CA GLY A 354 -12.77 -9.63 13.69
C GLY A 354 -13.38 -10.54 14.77
N MET A 355 -13.80 -9.99 15.92
CA MET A 355 -14.38 -10.72 17.05
C MET A 355 -15.91 -10.57 17.13
N LYS A 356 -16.51 -9.94 16.15
CA LYS A 356 -17.97 -9.86 15.98
C LYS A 356 -18.58 -11.24 15.77
N VAL A 357 -19.71 -11.49 16.42
CA VAL A 357 -20.52 -12.70 16.21
C VAL A 357 -21.67 -12.31 15.31
N ASP A 358 -21.84 -13.03 14.20
CA ASP A 358 -22.86 -12.71 13.16
C ASP A 358 -22.80 -11.24 12.65
N GLY A 359 -21.59 -10.64 12.65
CA GLY A 359 -21.35 -9.30 12.15
C GLY A 359 -21.53 -8.16 13.16
N GLU A 360 -21.94 -8.48 14.39
CA GLU A 360 -22.16 -7.49 15.46
C GLU A 360 -21.50 -7.92 16.78
N PHE A 361 -21.20 -6.97 17.66
CA PHE A 361 -20.84 -7.28 19.03
C PHE A 361 -22.10 -7.52 19.86
N ALA A 362 -22.08 -8.60 20.66
CA ALA A 362 -23.17 -8.90 21.57
C ALA A 362 -23.33 -7.80 22.61
N LYS A 363 -24.57 -7.38 22.87
CA LYS A 363 -24.88 -6.28 23.78
C LYS A 363 -24.98 -6.75 25.23
N VAL A 364 -24.43 -5.93 26.12
CA VAL A 364 -24.44 -6.12 27.58
C VAL A 364 -24.59 -4.77 28.27
N ALA A 365 -24.98 -4.82 29.56
CA ALA A 365 -25.09 -3.64 30.40
C ALA A 365 -24.27 -3.80 31.69
N ALA A 366 -23.99 -2.70 32.35
CA ALA A 366 -23.50 -2.74 33.75
C ALA A 366 -24.48 -3.49 34.63
N GLY A 367 -23.96 -4.38 35.50
CA GLY A 367 -24.76 -5.31 36.27
C GLY A 367 -24.93 -6.70 35.66
N ASP A 368 -24.69 -6.89 34.33
CA ASP A 368 -24.68 -8.22 33.71
C ASP A 368 -23.51 -9.05 34.27
N ARG A 369 -23.70 -10.36 34.45
CA ARG A 369 -22.62 -11.24 34.92
C ARG A 369 -21.53 -11.44 33.86
N VAL A 370 -20.28 -11.45 34.28
CA VAL A 370 -19.13 -11.74 33.39
C VAL A 370 -19.28 -13.09 32.72
N ALA A 371 -19.82 -14.10 33.39
CA ALA A 371 -20.09 -15.43 32.84
C ALA A 371 -21.10 -15.38 31.67
N GLU A 372 -22.16 -14.57 31.79
CA GLU A 372 -23.16 -14.36 30.76
C GLU A 372 -22.60 -13.57 29.57
N ALA A 373 -21.86 -12.51 29.86
CA ALA A 373 -21.17 -11.72 28.84
C ALA A 373 -20.17 -12.56 28.03
N GLY A 374 -19.39 -13.43 28.68
CA GLY A 374 -18.47 -14.34 28.03
C GLY A 374 -19.17 -15.39 27.14
N MET A 375 -20.36 -15.83 27.53
CA MET A 375 -21.20 -16.72 26.69
C MET A 375 -21.75 -15.95 25.47
N LYS A 376 -22.26 -14.74 25.66
CA LYS A 376 -22.73 -13.86 24.57
C LYS A 376 -21.59 -13.54 23.58
N ALA A 377 -20.35 -13.38 24.07
CA ALA A 377 -19.14 -13.19 23.24
C ALA A 377 -18.68 -14.48 22.53
N GLY A 378 -19.37 -15.58 22.63
CA GLY A 378 -19.03 -16.84 21.97
C GLY A 378 -17.88 -17.63 22.59
N LEU A 379 -17.37 -17.23 23.78
CA LEU A 379 -16.25 -17.89 24.45
C LEU A 379 -16.64 -19.20 25.16
N PHE A 380 -17.90 -19.34 25.55
CA PHE A 380 -18.43 -20.48 26.29
C PHE A 380 -19.72 -20.98 25.69
N LYS A 381 -19.91 -22.29 25.71
CA LYS A 381 -21.13 -22.94 25.23
C LYS A 381 -22.31 -22.81 26.24
N SER A 382 -22.00 -22.52 27.50
CA SER A 382 -23.00 -22.37 28.57
C SER A 382 -22.46 -21.54 29.74
N ILE A 383 -23.36 -20.96 30.52
CA ILE A 383 -23.04 -20.22 31.77
C ILE A 383 -22.32 -21.15 32.78
N SER A 384 -22.71 -22.43 32.85
CA SER A 384 -22.06 -23.42 33.72
C SER A 384 -20.60 -23.66 33.33
N GLU A 385 -20.27 -23.71 32.05
CA GLU A 385 -18.89 -23.82 31.55
C GLU A 385 -18.11 -22.55 31.92
N ALA A 386 -18.68 -21.36 31.73
CA ALA A 386 -18.06 -20.08 32.09
C ALA A 386 -17.69 -20.03 33.54
N ARG A 387 -18.66 -20.31 34.46
CA ARG A 387 -18.47 -20.35 35.91
C ARG A 387 -17.38 -21.35 36.34
N LYS A 388 -17.39 -22.57 35.76
CA LYS A 388 -16.34 -23.55 36.03
C LYS A 388 -14.96 -23.05 35.63
N THR A 389 -14.88 -22.34 34.50
CA THR A 389 -13.61 -21.77 33.99
C THR A 389 -13.15 -20.61 34.84
N ILE A 390 -14.07 -19.76 35.38
CA ILE A 390 -13.76 -18.70 36.32
C ILE A 390 -13.16 -19.29 37.61
N LYS A 391 -13.83 -20.30 38.20
CA LYS A 391 -13.32 -21.02 39.38
C LYS A 391 -11.92 -21.60 39.21
N SER A 392 -11.59 -22.05 38.02
CA SER A 392 -10.25 -22.55 37.71
C SER A 392 -9.23 -21.43 37.35
N GLY A 393 -9.66 -20.15 37.43
CA GLY A 393 -8.82 -18.97 37.14
C GLY A 393 -8.48 -18.78 35.68
N GLY A 394 -9.32 -19.31 34.79
CA GLY A 394 -9.10 -19.26 33.33
C GLY A 394 -9.80 -18.12 32.62
N VAL A 395 -10.44 -17.18 33.32
CA VAL A 395 -11.16 -16.04 32.72
C VAL A 395 -10.54 -14.72 33.17
N TYR A 396 -10.43 -13.78 32.23
CA TYR A 396 -9.92 -12.44 32.46
C TYR A 396 -10.89 -11.42 31.86
N LEU A 397 -11.16 -10.35 32.60
CA LEU A 397 -11.92 -9.18 32.20
C LEU A 397 -10.95 -8.02 31.99
N ASN A 398 -10.87 -7.46 30.80
CA ASN A 398 -9.90 -6.42 30.44
C ASN A 398 -8.49 -6.73 30.96
N ASN A 399 -8.03 -7.97 30.74
CA ASN A 399 -6.76 -8.53 31.21
C ASN A 399 -6.63 -8.76 32.74
N THR A 400 -7.59 -8.33 33.55
CA THR A 400 -7.63 -8.60 34.99
C THR A 400 -8.31 -9.95 35.23
N ARG A 401 -7.72 -10.80 36.06
CA ARG A 401 -8.28 -12.11 36.37
C ARG A 401 -9.61 -11.99 37.12
N VAL A 402 -10.63 -12.69 36.63
CA VAL A 402 -11.93 -12.81 37.32
C VAL A 402 -11.82 -13.90 38.38
N GLU A 403 -12.09 -13.54 39.65
CA GLU A 403 -11.97 -14.45 40.80
C GLU A 403 -13.32 -14.96 41.27
N ASP A 404 -14.39 -14.16 41.14
CA ASP A 404 -15.74 -14.50 41.54
C ASP A 404 -16.62 -14.90 40.36
N GLU A 405 -17.26 -16.08 40.42
CA GLU A 405 -18.17 -16.56 39.36
C GLU A 405 -19.46 -15.73 39.27
N GLU A 406 -19.82 -14.96 40.30
CA GLU A 406 -20.96 -14.06 40.31
C GLU A 406 -20.56 -12.60 40.01
N GLN A 407 -19.29 -12.34 39.68
CA GLN A 407 -18.80 -11.01 39.30
C GLN A 407 -19.65 -10.40 38.19
N THR A 408 -20.06 -9.15 38.38
CA THR A 408 -20.82 -8.37 37.40
C THR A 408 -19.95 -7.30 36.77
N LEU A 409 -20.31 -6.92 35.53
CA LEU A 409 -19.72 -5.79 34.83
C LEU A 409 -20.04 -4.49 35.53
N GLN A 410 -19.04 -3.62 35.68
CA GLN A 410 -19.18 -2.28 36.22
C GLN A 410 -19.08 -1.23 35.12
N GLU A 411 -19.57 -0.02 35.31
CA GLU A 411 -19.43 1.07 34.35
C GLU A 411 -17.96 1.32 33.95
N GLY A 412 -17.03 1.19 34.89
CA GLY A 412 -15.58 1.34 34.64
C GLY A 412 -14.94 0.21 33.84
N ASP A 413 -15.63 -0.90 33.62
CA ASP A 413 -15.11 -2.00 32.77
C ASP A 413 -15.30 -1.73 31.28
N PHE A 414 -16.13 -0.75 30.92
CA PHE A 414 -16.38 -0.41 29.54
C PHE A 414 -15.29 0.52 29.00
N LEU A 415 -14.32 -0.05 28.28
CA LEU A 415 -13.29 0.70 27.57
C LEU A 415 -13.94 1.68 26.61
N HIS A 416 -13.54 2.95 26.67
CA HIS A 416 -14.14 4.07 25.94
C HIS A 416 -15.68 4.19 26.11
N GLY A 417 -16.21 3.66 27.23
CA GLY A 417 -17.65 3.62 27.47
C GLY A 417 -18.42 2.66 26.55
N ARG A 418 -17.73 1.76 25.84
CA ARG A 418 -18.34 0.90 24.80
C ARG A 418 -17.99 -0.58 24.92
N PHE A 419 -16.73 -0.93 25.05
CA PHE A 419 -16.27 -2.31 24.84
C PHE A 419 -15.79 -2.97 26.11
N VAL A 420 -16.12 -4.24 26.29
CA VAL A 420 -15.55 -5.09 27.32
C VAL A 420 -14.88 -6.28 26.68
N LEU A 421 -13.62 -6.53 27.02
CA LEU A 421 -12.85 -7.65 26.53
C LEU A 421 -12.84 -8.78 27.55
N ILE A 422 -13.26 -9.97 27.15
CA ILE A 422 -13.26 -11.16 27.97
C ILE A 422 -12.30 -12.19 27.33
N ARG A 423 -11.34 -12.68 28.11
CA ARG A 423 -10.35 -13.65 27.61
C ARG A 423 -10.47 -14.97 28.36
N ARG A 424 -10.49 -16.08 27.58
CA ARG A 424 -10.43 -17.44 28.10
C ARG A 424 -9.03 -18.01 27.88
N GLY A 425 -8.31 -18.26 28.97
CA GLY A 425 -6.91 -18.73 28.92
C GLY A 425 -5.98 -17.72 28.22
N LYS A 426 -5.03 -18.23 27.42
CA LYS A 426 -3.99 -17.39 26.79
C LYS A 426 -4.34 -16.89 25.39
N LYS A 427 -5.33 -17.48 24.71
CA LYS A 427 -5.53 -17.27 23.26
C LYS A 427 -6.95 -16.89 22.84
N ALA A 428 -7.97 -17.36 23.54
CA ALA A 428 -9.34 -17.08 23.15
C ALA A 428 -9.77 -15.73 23.73
N LEU A 429 -10.16 -14.80 22.87
CA LEU A 429 -10.63 -13.46 23.20
C LEU A 429 -12.02 -13.28 22.59
N GLY A 430 -12.94 -12.72 23.36
CA GLY A 430 -14.26 -12.29 22.92
C GLY A 430 -14.55 -10.89 23.40
N VAL A 431 -15.41 -10.20 22.68
CA VAL A 431 -15.76 -8.81 22.97
C VAL A 431 -17.27 -8.66 23.04
N VAL A 432 -17.71 -7.87 23.98
CA VAL A 432 -19.10 -7.40 24.09
C VAL A 432 -19.13 -5.88 24.11
N GLU A 433 -20.24 -5.29 23.70
CA GLU A 433 -20.42 -3.85 23.63
C GLU A 433 -21.58 -3.42 24.53
N GLN A 434 -21.46 -2.22 25.08
CA GLN A 434 -22.52 -1.62 25.92
C GLN A 434 -23.82 -1.48 25.11
N ALA A 435 -24.95 -1.78 25.74
CA ALA A 435 -26.29 -1.78 25.14
C ALA A 435 -26.78 -0.36 24.80
#